data_8c29afdc30376a2276e42259fd2a98e1
#
_entry.id   8c29afdc30376a2276e42259fd2a98e1
#
_cell.length_a   1.000
_cell.length_b   1.000
_cell.length_c   1.000
_cell.angle_alpha   90.00
_cell.angle_beta   90.00
_cell.angle_gamma   90.00
#
_symmetry.space_group_name_H-M   'P 1'
#
loop_
_entity.id
_entity.type
_entity.pdbx_description
1 polymer ?
#
loop_
_entity_poly.entity_id
_entity_poly.type
_entity_poly.pdbx_seq_one_letter_code
_entity_poly.pdbx_strand_id
1 'polypeptide(L)'
;IADQDAPLIILFGPPSCGKTMTLVRLTRFLQNQGYTISPIPTFRPKADLHYIEMCENFDQMINSENAANSTKPISFMLVEVMKNGKRLCQILEAPGEFYFNPAQPNTPFPNYVNRIIASGNRKIWSILVEPYWQDDIDRRNYVNRISSLKQKMRSHDKVVFIYNKIDKTNFVRSVGNINIEAAIQD
;
A
#
# COMPACT_ATOMS: atom_id res chain seq x y z
N ILE A 1 10.49 14.00 5.45
CA ILE A 1 9.83 14.65 4.31
C ILE A 1 10.05 13.76 3.09
N ALA A 2 8.97 13.45 2.35
CA ALA A 2 9.11 12.69 1.12
C ALA A 2 9.95 13.47 0.10
N ASP A 3 10.82 12.77 -0.62
CA ASP A 3 11.57 13.35 -1.73
C ASP A 3 10.59 13.69 -2.86
N GLN A 4 10.49 14.98 -3.23
CA GLN A 4 9.52 15.45 -4.21
C GLN A 4 9.84 15.02 -5.64
N ASP A 5 11.11 14.71 -5.92
CA ASP A 5 11.57 14.31 -7.25
C ASP A 5 11.37 12.81 -7.50
N ALA A 6 11.18 12.03 -6.46
CA ALA A 6 10.94 10.59 -6.58
C ALA A 6 9.44 10.29 -6.71
N PRO A 7 9.04 9.35 -7.58
CA PRO A 7 7.66 8.84 -7.62
C PRO A 7 7.22 8.29 -6.26
N LEU A 8 5.95 8.50 -5.92
CA LEU A 8 5.34 8.02 -4.69
C LEU A 8 4.30 6.94 -5.01
N ILE A 9 4.59 5.71 -4.62
CA ILE A 9 3.68 4.59 -4.69
C ILE A 9 2.86 4.58 -3.40
N ILE A 10 1.54 4.55 -3.51
CA ILE A 10 0.64 4.60 -2.36
C ILE A 10 -0.18 3.31 -2.34
N LEU A 11 -0.02 2.52 -1.27
CA LEU A 11 -0.83 1.34 -1.04
C LEU A 11 -2.18 1.78 -0.49
N PHE A 12 -3.19 1.81 -1.36
CA PHE A 12 -4.54 2.25 -1.03
C PHE A 12 -5.45 1.04 -0.85
N GLY A 13 -6.22 1.01 0.23
CA GLY A 13 -7.17 -0.08 0.48
C GLY A 13 -7.76 -0.04 1.88
N PRO A 14 -8.87 -0.77 2.10
CA PRO A 14 -9.53 -0.84 3.39
C PRO A 14 -8.64 -1.48 4.46
N PRO A 15 -9.05 -1.45 5.73
CA PRO A 15 -8.43 -2.23 6.78
C PRO A 15 -8.35 -3.72 6.40
N SER A 16 -7.32 -4.40 6.84
CA SER A 16 -7.13 -5.85 6.67
C SER A 16 -7.08 -6.37 5.22
N CYS A 17 -7.05 -5.50 4.20
CA CYS A 17 -6.91 -5.92 2.79
C CYS A 17 -5.51 -6.43 2.42
N GLY A 18 -4.55 -6.41 3.36
CA GLY A 18 -3.21 -6.99 3.18
C GLY A 18 -2.15 -6.02 2.66
N LYS A 19 -2.32 -4.70 2.80
CA LYS A 19 -1.33 -3.68 2.40
C LYS A 19 0.07 -3.95 2.95
N THR A 20 0.16 -4.14 4.26
CA THR A 20 1.43 -4.42 4.94
C THR A 20 2.09 -5.70 4.42
N MET A 21 1.31 -6.77 4.23
CA MET A 21 1.84 -8.03 3.67
C MET A 21 2.29 -7.87 2.22
N THR A 22 1.57 -7.08 1.44
CA THR A 22 1.97 -6.72 0.06
C THR A 22 3.30 -5.97 0.08
N LEU A 23 3.46 -4.98 0.98
CA LEU A 23 4.71 -4.24 1.13
C LEU A 23 5.87 -5.17 1.49
N VAL A 24 5.71 -6.02 2.50
CA VAL A 24 6.77 -6.96 2.95
C VAL A 24 7.17 -7.93 1.83
N ARG A 25 6.21 -8.52 1.13
CA ARG A 25 6.48 -9.45 0.01
C ARG A 25 7.16 -8.74 -1.16
N LEU A 26 6.69 -7.55 -1.51
CA LEU A 26 7.31 -6.72 -2.56
C LEU A 26 8.75 -6.37 -2.18
N THR A 27 8.99 -5.98 -0.94
CA THR A 27 10.33 -5.65 -0.44
C THR A 27 11.29 -6.83 -0.59
N ARG A 28 10.90 -8.01 -0.13
CA ARG A 28 11.70 -9.23 -0.26
C ARG A 28 11.99 -9.59 -1.70
N PHE A 29 10.96 -9.51 -2.56
CA PHE A 29 11.14 -9.77 -3.98
C PHE A 29 12.15 -8.81 -4.60
N LEU A 30 12.05 -7.52 -4.32
CA LEU A 30 12.96 -6.51 -4.85
C LEU A 30 14.39 -6.67 -4.30
N GLN A 31 14.56 -7.01 -3.02
CA GLN A 31 15.87 -7.31 -2.44
C GLN A 31 16.56 -8.46 -3.18
N ASN A 32 15.83 -9.53 -3.51
CA ASN A 32 16.33 -10.64 -4.31
C ASN A 32 16.70 -10.24 -5.75
N GLN A 33 16.22 -9.10 -6.24
CA GLN A 33 16.58 -8.51 -7.53
C GLN A 33 17.68 -7.44 -7.42
N GLY A 34 18.36 -7.35 -6.28
CA GLY A 34 19.46 -6.43 -6.04
C GLY A 34 19.04 -4.97 -5.78
N TYR A 35 17.81 -4.74 -5.32
CA TYR A 35 17.37 -3.44 -4.82
C TYR A 35 17.64 -3.33 -3.32
N THR A 36 17.94 -2.14 -2.84
CA THR A 36 17.97 -1.81 -1.42
C THR A 36 16.65 -1.13 -1.05
N ILE A 37 15.99 -1.63 -0.02
CA ILE A 37 14.74 -1.08 0.46
C ILE A 37 14.88 -0.86 1.96
N SER A 38 14.59 0.35 2.40
CA SER A 38 14.67 0.76 3.80
C SER A 38 13.58 1.77 4.16
N PRO A 39 13.06 1.75 5.39
CA PRO A 39 12.20 2.81 5.87
C PRO A 39 12.95 4.13 5.95
N ILE A 40 12.23 5.24 5.84
CA ILE A 40 12.79 6.60 5.94
C ILE A 40 12.53 7.12 7.36
N PRO A 41 13.50 7.05 8.29
CA PRO A 41 13.28 7.46 9.68
C PRO A 41 12.95 8.95 9.83
N THR A 42 13.41 9.77 8.88
CA THR A 42 13.17 11.23 8.87
C THR A 42 11.79 11.62 8.32
N PHE A 43 10.97 10.65 7.93
CA PHE A 43 9.60 10.90 7.47
C PHE A 43 8.72 11.49 8.57
N ARG A 44 8.96 11.10 9.82
CA ARG A 44 8.33 11.66 11.00
C ARG A 44 9.34 12.41 11.88
N PRO A 45 8.87 13.26 12.82
CA PRO A 45 9.74 13.94 13.77
C PRO A 45 10.63 12.95 14.53
N LYS A 46 11.89 13.33 14.81
CA LYS A 46 12.84 12.50 15.57
C LYS A 46 12.35 12.16 17.00
N ALA A 47 11.41 12.93 17.55
CA ALA A 47 10.80 12.65 18.84
C ALA A 47 9.73 11.55 18.81
N ASP A 48 9.32 11.09 17.63
CA ASP A 48 8.39 9.97 17.45
C ASP A 48 9.12 8.64 17.60
N LEU A 49 9.41 8.26 18.85
CA LEU A 49 10.11 7.02 19.18
C LEU A 49 9.34 5.78 18.69
N HIS A 50 8.02 5.84 18.67
CA HIS A 50 7.20 4.76 18.13
C HIS A 50 7.45 4.54 16.65
N TYR A 51 7.66 5.60 15.88
CA TYR A 51 7.99 5.47 14.47
C TYR A 51 9.39 4.89 14.26
N ILE A 52 10.35 5.25 15.09
CA ILE A 52 11.71 4.67 15.02
C ILE A 52 11.65 3.17 15.30
N GLU A 53 10.98 2.75 16.37
CA GLU A 53 10.76 1.33 16.67
C GLU A 53 10.06 0.59 15.52
N MET A 54 9.10 1.24 14.88
CA MET A 54 8.38 0.69 13.73
C MET A 54 9.29 0.49 12.53
N CYS A 55 10.24 1.40 12.26
CA CYS A 55 11.25 1.24 11.21
C CYS A 55 12.16 0.03 11.49
N GLU A 56 12.63 -0.12 12.74
CA GLU A 56 13.45 -1.25 13.16
C GLU A 56 12.70 -2.60 13.05
N ASN A 57 11.43 -2.62 13.47
CA ASN A 57 10.57 -3.79 13.33
C ASN A 57 10.34 -4.18 11.86
N PHE A 58 10.22 -3.19 10.97
CA PHE A 58 10.08 -3.47 9.54
C PHE A 58 11.35 -4.11 8.98
N ASP A 59 12.53 -3.59 9.31
CA ASP A 59 13.80 -4.15 8.88
C ASP A 59 13.99 -5.59 9.38
N GLN A 60 13.63 -5.86 10.64
CA GLN A 60 13.62 -7.22 11.16
C GLN A 60 12.64 -8.14 10.41
N MET A 61 11.46 -7.65 10.11
CA MET A 61 10.41 -8.40 9.42
C MET A 61 10.82 -8.79 8.00
N ILE A 62 11.44 -7.90 7.24
CA ILE A 62 11.87 -8.20 5.86
C ILE A 62 13.06 -9.16 5.82
N ASN A 63 13.90 -9.19 6.87
CA ASN A 63 15.09 -10.03 6.96
C ASN A 63 14.86 -11.37 7.67
N SER A 64 13.69 -11.59 8.29
CA SER A 64 13.37 -12.85 8.97
C SER A 64 12.65 -13.83 8.07
N GLU A 65 13.00 -15.12 8.15
CA GLU A 65 12.26 -16.19 7.43
C GLU A 65 10.82 -16.36 7.96
N ASN A 66 10.56 -15.98 9.22
CA ASN A 66 9.31 -16.18 9.96
C ASN A 66 8.33 -14.97 9.87
N ALA A 67 8.46 -14.11 8.90
CA ALA A 67 7.66 -12.88 8.79
C ALA A 67 6.13 -13.07 8.72
N ALA A 68 5.64 -14.29 8.64
CA ALA A 68 4.21 -14.57 8.53
C ALA A 68 3.44 -14.49 9.86
N ASN A 69 4.12 -14.58 11.01
CA ASN A 69 3.45 -14.86 12.29
C ASN A 69 3.31 -13.68 13.27
N SER A 70 3.91 -12.52 13.00
CA SER A 70 3.73 -11.34 13.89
C SER A 70 3.86 -10.02 13.15
N THR A 71 2.83 -9.65 12.40
CA THR A 71 2.75 -8.28 11.91
C THR A 71 2.34 -7.39 13.07
N LYS A 72 3.31 -6.81 13.78
CA LYS A 72 3.03 -5.59 14.53
C LYS A 72 2.44 -4.57 13.55
N PRO A 73 1.40 -3.82 13.90
CA PRO A 73 0.76 -2.91 12.97
C PRO A 73 1.77 -1.87 12.48
N ILE A 74 2.12 -1.95 11.20
CA ILE A 74 2.85 -0.87 10.53
C ILE A 74 1.81 0.20 10.22
N SER A 75 2.01 1.39 10.73
CA SER A 75 1.08 2.47 10.52
C SER A 75 1.80 3.72 10.03
N PHE A 76 1.44 4.17 8.83
CA PHE A 76 1.92 5.41 8.24
C PHE A 76 3.44 5.46 8.07
N MET A 77 3.98 4.50 7.32
CA MET A 77 5.40 4.34 7.03
C MET A 77 5.73 4.77 5.60
N LEU A 78 6.86 5.44 5.44
CA LEU A 78 7.43 5.73 4.14
C LEU A 78 8.72 4.91 3.96
N VAL A 79 8.78 4.17 2.85
CA VAL A 79 9.91 3.30 2.51
C VAL A 79 10.52 3.81 1.21
N GLU A 80 11.85 3.83 1.12
CA GLU A 80 12.56 4.13 -0.13
C GLU A 80 13.01 2.86 -0.85
N VAL A 81 13.02 2.92 -2.17
CA VAL A 81 13.54 1.89 -3.05
C VAL A 81 14.73 2.45 -3.82
N MET A 82 15.90 1.84 -3.61
CA MET A 82 17.17 2.26 -4.19
C MET A 82 17.73 1.18 -5.11
N LYS A 83 18.43 1.58 -6.17
CA LYS A 83 19.28 0.69 -6.98
C LYS A 83 20.51 1.45 -7.45
N ASN A 84 21.68 0.85 -7.29
CA ASN A 84 22.96 1.45 -7.69
C ASN A 84 23.15 2.87 -7.11
N GLY A 85 22.80 3.08 -5.84
CA GLY A 85 22.90 4.38 -5.16
C GLY A 85 21.86 5.42 -5.57
N LYS A 86 20.93 5.09 -6.48
CA LYS A 86 19.88 6.03 -6.96
C LYS A 86 18.53 5.64 -6.36
N ARG A 87 17.81 6.62 -5.81
CA ARG A 87 16.42 6.45 -5.39
C ARG A 87 15.52 6.36 -6.63
N LEU A 88 14.77 5.29 -6.74
CA LEU A 88 13.86 5.04 -7.85
C LEU A 88 12.42 5.46 -7.54
N CYS A 89 11.96 5.17 -6.33
CA CYS A 89 10.64 5.56 -5.85
C CYS A 89 10.60 5.50 -4.32
N GLN A 90 9.48 5.96 -3.79
CA GLN A 90 9.10 5.82 -2.38
C GLN A 90 7.77 5.08 -2.31
N ILE A 91 7.57 4.27 -1.27
CA ILE A 91 6.33 3.52 -1.05
C ILE A 91 5.73 3.99 0.27
N LEU A 92 4.50 4.46 0.22
CA LEU A 92 3.74 4.87 1.40
C LEU A 92 2.74 3.78 1.78
N GLU A 93 2.87 3.29 2.99
CA GLU A 93 1.89 2.45 3.65
C GLU A 93 1.17 3.28 4.72
N ALA A 94 -0.15 3.21 4.74
CA ALA A 94 -0.97 3.87 5.76
C ALA A 94 -2.11 2.97 6.21
N PRO A 95 -2.62 3.17 7.45
CA PRO A 95 -3.77 2.42 7.94
C PRO A 95 -4.97 2.51 7.00
N GLY A 96 -5.63 1.37 6.78
CA GLY A 96 -6.72 1.27 5.81
C GLY A 96 -7.92 2.13 6.15
N GLU A 97 -8.22 2.28 7.43
CA GLU A 97 -9.31 3.11 7.95
C GLU A 97 -9.20 4.59 7.54
N PHE A 98 -8.00 5.04 7.20
CA PHE A 98 -7.79 6.41 6.73
C PHE A 98 -8.13 6.58 5.26
N TYR A 99 -8.04 5.51 4.49
CA TYR A 99 -8.44 5.51 3.09
C TYR A 99 -9.93 5.20 2.95
N PHE A 100 -10.38 4.18 3.66
CA PHE A 100 -11.77 3.74 3.65
C PHE A 100 -12.14 3.11 4.99
N ASN A 101 -13.18 3.64 5.64
CA ASN A 101 -13.78 3.08 6.84
C ASN A 101 -15.20 2.63 6.50
N PRO A 102 -15.50 1.32 6.49
CA PRO A 102 -16.84 0.81 6.21
C PRO A 102 -17.92 1.40 7.11
N ALA A 103 -17.62 1.60 8.40
CA ALA A 103 -18.56 2.20 9.35
C ALA A 103 -18.87 3.68 9.07
N GLN A 104 -18.01 4.37 8.33
CA GLN A 104 -18.14 5.79 7.98
C GLN A 104 -17.69 6.07 6.54
N PRO A 105 -18.34 5.48 5.53
CA PRO A 105 -17.85 5.45 4.14
C PRO A 105 -17.75 6.84 3.51
N ASN A 106 -18.56 7.79 3.96
CA ASN A 106 -18.62 9.15 3.42
C ASN A 106 -17.71 10.15 4.14
N THR A 107 -16.94 9.72 5.14
CA THR A 107 -16.02 10.60 5.87
C THR A 107 -14.99 11.19 4.89
N PRO A 108 -14.74 12.51 4.91
CA PRO A 108 -13.70 13.12 4.09
C PRO A 108 -12.33 12.49 4.34
N PHE A 109 -11.45 12.54 3.32
CA PHE A 109 -10.07 12.10 3.54
C PHE A 109 -9.42 12.94 4.64
N PRO A 110 -8.70 12.32 5.58
CA PRO A 110 -7.95 13.03 6.60
C PRO A 110 -6.94 14.03 6.01
N ASN A 111 -6.59 15.05 6.76
CA ASN A 111 -5.70 16.12 6.30
C ASN A 111 -4.38 15.61 5.70
N TYR A 112 -3.78 14.58 6.29
CA TYR A 112 -2.53 14.04 5.76
C TYR A 112 -2.72 13.30 4.43
N VAL A 113 -3.84 12.60 4.19
CA VAL A 113 -4.17 12.02 2.88
C VAL A 113 -4.35 13.13 1.85
N ASN A 114 -5.07 14.20 2.22
CA ASN A 114 -5.21 15.37 1.34
C ASN A 114 -3.84 16.03 1.04
N ARG A 115 -2.93 16.10 2.00
CA ARG A 115 -1.55 16.57 1.79
C ARG A 115 -0.77 15.68 0.82
N ILE A 116 -0.94 14.35 0.90
CA ILE A 116 -0.34 13.41 -0.05
C ILE A 116 -0.90 13.66 -1.45
N ILE A 117 -2.23 13.77 -1.57
CA ILE A 117 -2.88 14.07 -2.84
C ILE A 117 -2.34 15.39 -3.43
N ALA A 118 -2.17 16.42 -2.61
CA ALA A 118 -1.69 17.73 -3.01
C ALA A 118 -0.17 17.79 -3.27
N SER A 119 0.62 16.81 -2.82
CA SER A 119 2.08 16.83 -2.97
C SER A 119 2.51 16.87 -4.45
N GLY A 120 3.70 17.43 -4.73
CA GLY A 120 4.26 17.56 -6.08
C GLY A 120 4.64 16.24 -6.75
N ASN A 121 4.84 15.18 -5.96
CA ASN A 121 5.26 13.87 -6.47
C ASN A 121 4.32 13.35 -7.56
N ARG A 122 4.88 12.70 -8.56
CA ARG A 122 4.14 11.78 -9.42
C ARG A 122 3.68 10.59 -8.60
N LYS A 123 2.38 10.30 -8.58
CA LYS A 123 1.81 9.23 -7.75
C LYS A 123 1.43 8.02 -8.58
N ILE A 124 1.61 6.85 -7.96
CA ILE A 124 1.10 5.58 -8.43
C ILE A 124 0.19 5.04 -7.33
N TRP A 125 -1.10 5.10 -7.55
CA TRP A 125 -2.10 4.60 -6.63
C TRP A 125 -2.26 3.10 -6.82
N SER A 126 -1.69 2.33 -5.93
CA SER A 126 -1.82 0.88 -5.92
C SER A 126 -3.04 0.49 -5.09
N ILE A 127 -4.16 0.32 -5.77
CA ILE A 127 -5.46 0.05 -5.15
C ILE A 127 -5.58 -1.45 -4.92
N LEU A 128 -5.63 -1.86 -3.65
CA LEU A 128 -5.83 -3.25 -3.28
C LEU A 128 -7.31 -3.60 -3.36
N VAL A 129 -7.60 -4.67 -4.07
CA VAL A 129 -8.95 -5.22 -4.27
C VAL A 129 -8.97 -6.63 -3.68
N GLU A 130 -10.02 -6.92 -2.93
CA GLU A 130 -10.30 -8.25 -2.41
C GLU A 130 -11.47 -8.87 -3.18
N PRO A 131 -11.42 -10.19 -3.47
CA PRO A 131 -12.47 -10.86 -4.22
C PRO A 131 -13.76 -11.04 -3.41
N TYR A 132 -13.65 -11.09 -2.07
CA TYR A 132 -14.79 -11.31 -1.20
C TYR A 132 -15.03 -10.12 -0.28
N TRP A 133 -16.18 -9.54 -0.39
CA TRP A 133 -16.72 -8.56 0.54
C TRP A 133 -17.78 -9.24 1.42
N GLN A 134 -17.76 -8.93 2.69
CA GLN A 134 -18.80 -9.44 3.62
C GLN A 134 -20.17 -8.83 3.31
N ASP A 135 -20.19 -7.62 2.74
CA ASP A 135 -21.39 -6.88 2.40
C ASP A 135 -21.19 -6.16 1.04
N ASP A 136 -22.17 -6.30 0.16
CA ASP A 136 -22.23 -5.61 -1.13
C ASP A 136 -22.33 -4.09 -0.98
N ILE A 137 -22.87 -3.59 0.14
CA ILE A 137 -22.92 -2.16 0.44
C ILE A 137 -21.51 -1.63 0.65
N ASP A 138 -20.69 -2.35 1.41
CA ASP A 138 -19.29 -1.96 1.65
C ASP A 138 -18.48 -1.98 0.36
N ARG A 139 -18.69 -2.98 -0.51
CA ARG A 139 -18.07 -3.02 -1.84
C ARG A 139 -18.42 -1.77 -2.66
N ARG A 140 -19.71 -1.42 -2.76
CA ARG A 140 -20.16 -0.23 -3.48
C ARG A 140 -19.59 1.06 -2.88
N ASN A 141 -19.58 1.16 -1.56
CA ASN A 141 -19.00 2.29 -0.86
C ASN A 141 -17.50 2.44 -1.14
N TYR A 142 -16.77 1.34 -1.23
CA TYR A 142 -15.35 1.36 -1.59
C TYR A 142 -15.13 1.80 -3.03
N VAL A 143 -15.94 1.33 -3.98
CA VAL A 143 -15.92 1.80 -5.38
C VAL A 143 -16.18 3.30 -5.45
N ASN A 144 -17.16 3.80 -4.70
CA ASN A 144 -17.44 5.25 -4.62
C ASN A 144 -16.25 6.02 -4.03
N ARG A 145 -15.54 5.43 -3.06
CA ARG A 145 -14.34 6.02 -2.49
C ARG A 145 -13.20 6.12 -3.50
N ILE A 146 -12.99 5.09 -4.31
CA ILE A 146 -12.02 5.10 -5.41
C ILE A 146 -12.40 6.16 -6.45
N SER A 147 -13.68 6.29 -6.77
CA SER A 147 -14.20 7.32 -7.68
C SER A 147 -13.95 8.74 -7.15
N SER A 148 -14.11 8.95 -5.85
CA SER A 148 -13.79 10.21 -5.18
C SER A 148 -12.29 10.52 -5.22
N LEU A 149 -11.44 9.50 -5.08
CA LEU A 149 -9.99 9.63 -5.23
C LEU A 149 -9.64 10.02 -6.67
N LYS A 150 -10.24 9.36 -7.66
CA LYS A 150 -10.02 9.64 -9.09
C LYS A 150 -10.25 11.11 -9.43
N GLN A 151 -11.27 11.74 -8.86
CA GLN A 151 -11.57 13.17 -9.08
C GLN A 151 -10.47 14.11 -8.55
N LYS A 152 -9.65 13.65 -7.63
CA LYS A 152 -8.55 14.42 -7.02
C LYS A 152 -7.18 14.10 -7.64
N MET A 153 -7.09 13.11 -8.51
CA MET A 153 -5.85 12.70 -9.16
C MET A 153 -5.45 13.72 -10.24
N ARG A 154 -4.15 13.84 -10.44
CA ARG A 154 -3.58 14.67 -11.51
C ARG A 154 -3.41 13.84 -12.80
N SER A 155 -3.28 14.50 -13.93
CA SER A 155 -3.13 13.85 -15.25
C SER A 155 -1.91 12.92 -15.37
N HIS A 156 -0.86 13.18 -14.58
CA HIS A 156 0.37 12.38 -14.56
C HIS A 156 0.36 11.26 -13.51
N ASP A 157 -0.65 11.22 -12.63
CA ASP A 157 -0.81 10.13 -11.68
C ASP A 157 -1.25 8.85 -12.41
N LYS A 158 -0.89 7.68 -11.85
CA LYS A 158 -1.25 6.38 -12.40
C LYS A 158 -2.01 5.57 -11.36
N VAL A 159 -2.81 4.62 -11.85
CA VAL A 159 -3.52 3.64 -11.01
C VAL A 159 -3.08 2.24 -11.41
N VAL A 160 -2.86 1.41 -10.41
CA VAL A 160 -2.63 -0.03 -10.55
C VAL A 160 -3.60 -0.73 -9.59
N PHE A 161 -4.32 -1.70 -10.08
CA PHE A 161 -5.14 -2.56 -9.22
C PHE A 161 -4.32 -3.79 -8.81
N ILE A 162 -4.32 -4.09 -7.52
CA ILE A 162 -3.66 -5.26 -6.95
C ILE A 162 -4.75 -6.17 -6.39
N TYR A 163 -5.01 -7.28 -7.07
CA TYR A 163 -5.89 -8.32 -6.55
C TYR A 163 -5.13 -9.09 -5.47
N ASN A 164 -5.62 -9.02 -4.25
CA ASN A 164 -5.05 -9.73 -3.11
C ASN A 164 -5.99 -10.86 -2.65
N LYS A 165 -5.47 -11.83 -1.89
CA LYS A 165 -6.22 -12.98 -1.37
C LYS A 165 -6.89 -13.82 -2.47
N ILE A 166 -6.32 -13.84 -3.65
CA ILE A 166 -6.83 -14.61 -4.81
C ILE A 166 -6.80 -16.12 -4.56
N ASP A 167 -6.00 -16.58 -3.61
CA ASP A 167 -5.97 -17.96 -3.11
C ASP A 167 -7.33 -18.41 -2.54
N LYS A 168 -8.19 -17.48 -2.17
CA LYS A 168 -9.56 -17.74 -1.71
C LYS A 168 -10.58 -17.79 -2.84
N THR A 169 -10.16 -17.65 -4.08
CA THR A 169 -11.04 -17.61 -5.25
C THR A 169 -10.82 -18.79 -6.17
N ASN A 170 -11.76 -19.00 -7.10
CA ASN A 170 -11.62 -19.93 -8.20
C ASN A 170 -10.69 -19.44 -9.32
N PHE A 171 -10.07 -18.25 -9.16
CA PHE A 171 -9.14 -17.68 -10.14
C PHE A 171 -7.79 -18.39 -10.16
N VAL A 172 -7.40 -18.99 -9.03
CA VAL A 172 -6.13 -19.71 -8.90
C VAL A 172 -6.33 -21.15 -9.31
N ARG A 173 -5.76 -21.54 -10.47
CA ARG A 173 -5.76 -22.94 -10.95
C ARG A 173 -4.65 -23.77 -10.31
N SER A 174 -3.49 -23.13 -10.08
CA SER A 174 -2.32 -23.70 -9.40
C SER A 174 -1.39 -22.55 -8.98
N VAL A 175 -0.35 -22.84 -8.19
CA VAL A 175 0.64 -21.83 -7.82
C VAL A 175 1.23 -21.19 -9.09
N GLY A 176 1.08 -19.87 -9.20
CA GLY A 176 1.55 -19.09 -10.34
C GLY A 176 0.66 -19.15 -11.60
N ASN A 177 -0.45 -19.90 -11.58
CA ASN A 177 -1.37 -20.01 -12.72
C ASN A 177 -2.74 -19.41 -12.35
N ILE A 178 -3.01 -18.20 -12.83
CA ILE A 178 -4.22 -17.43 -12.55
C ILE A 178 -5.10 -17.41 -13.78
N ASN A 179 -6.41 -17.63 -13.60
CA ASN A 179 -7.39 -17.40 -14.64
C ASN A 179 -7.70 -15.91 -14.74
N ILE A 180 -6.94 -15.19 -15.57
CA ILE A 180 -7.04 -13.74 -15.73
C ILE A 180 -8.42 -13.34 -16.24
N GLU A 181 -9.03 -14.11 -17.13
CA GLU A 181 -10.36 -13.82 -17.69
C GLU A 181 -11.43 -13.81 -16.61
N ALA A 182 -11.43 -14.80 -15.72
CA ALA A 182 -12.35 -14.85 -14.59
C ALA A 182 -12.10 -13.69 -13.62
N ALA A 183 -10.84 -13.30 -13.40
CA ALA A 183 -10.49 -12.19 -12.49
C ALA A 183 -10.86 -10.80 -13.05
N ILE A 184 -11.03 -10.67 -14.38
CA ILE A 184 -11.46 -9.40 -15.01
C ILE A 184 -12.99 -9.27 -14.99
N GLN A 185 -13.71 -10.39 -15.01
CA GLN A 185 -15.18 -10.42 -15.03
C GLN A 185 -15.82 -10.20 -13.65
N ASP A 186 -15.07 -10.38 -12.56
CA ASP A 186 -15.52 -10.19 -11.19
C ASP A 186 -15.39 -8.71 -10.76
#